data_e26c264b2f9f3b21e8aca909d646ffc7
#
_entry.id   e26c264b2f9f3b21e8aca909d646ffc7
#
_cell.length_a   1.000
_cell.length_b   1.000
_cell.length_c   1.000
_cell.angle_alpha   90.00
_cell.angle_beta   90.00
_cell.angle_gamma   90.00
#
_symmetry.space_group_name_H-M   'P 1'
#
loop_
_entity.id
_entity.type
_entity.pdbx_description
1 polymer ?
#
loop_
_entity_poly.entity_id
_entity_poly.type
_entity_poly.pdbx_seq_one_letter_code
_entity_poly.pdbx_strand_id
1 'polypeptide(L)'
;MVFHFKNISTIITGHVFRSKIPYNTDGNFNLLNMEAISTAGIVHISEEDIKKIQLNDIKPEEIIMPGDILFKAKGLNNTAVLIDSIPPNTTVTASCHIIRVVDKNFLPEYVCSWLNSAAAKNHFSKNAGQATGLTIANVSKATLESLEIPLIPLKNQKLISEIEECSKQEKELLLKIAEKKEMLNRAIIEKELQGVNKKY
;
A
#
# COMPACT_ATOMS: atom_id res chain seq x y z
N MET A 1 -13.12 -4.63 23.56
CA MET A 1 -14.33 -4.56 22.71
C MET A 1 -13.85 -4.71 21.26
N VAL A 2 -14.61 -5.40 20.43
CA VAL A 2 -14.24 -5.64 19.01
C VAL A 2 -15.32 -5.03 18.13
N PHE A 3 -14.92 -4.44 17.02
CA PHE A 3 -15.82 -3.78 16.06
C PHE A 3 -15.67 -4.42 14.68
N HIS A 4 -16.78 -4.54 13.95
CA HIS A 4 -16.72 -4.90 12.54
C HIS A 4 -16.22 -3.73 11.71
N PHE A 5 -15.36 -4.02 10.76
CA PHE A 5 -14.66 -3.02 9.94
C PHE A 5 -15.62 -2.10 9.17
N LYS A 6 -16.76 -2.64 8.71
CA LYS A 6 -17.83 -1.86 8.07
C LYS A 6 -18.43 -0.75 8.93
N ASN A 7 -18.33 -0.86 10.28
CA ASN A 7 -18.92 0.11 11.20
C ASN A 7 -17.97 1.28 11.49
N ILE A 8 -16.69 1.12 11.21
CA ILE A 8 -15.65 2.12 11.50
C ILE A 8 -15.09 2.80 10.26
N SER A 9 -15.36 2.25 9.08
CA SER A 9 -14.80 2.74 7.81
C SER A 9 -15.79 2.64 6.66
N THR A 10 -15.59 3.50 5.66
CA THR A 10 -16.20 3.37 4.34
C THR A 10 -15.20 2.70 3.41
N ILE A 11 -15.63 1.64 2.73
CA ILE A 11 -14.79 0.90 1.78
C ILE A 11 -15.30 1.16 0.37
N ILE A 12 -14.45 1.73 -0.47
CA ILE A 12 -14.73 2.10 -1.85
C ILE A 12 -13.84 1.25 -2.75
N THR A 13 -14.41 0.59 -3.73
CA THR A 13 -13.60 -0.10 -4.76
C THR A 13 -13.06 0.94 -5.73
N GLY A 14 -11.78 0.85 -6.06
CA GLY A 14 -11.17 1.75 -7.05
C GLY A 14 -11.86 1.65 -8.42
N HIS A 15 -11.54 2.56 -9.30
CA HIS A 15 -12.22 2.73 -10.58
C HIS A 15 -12.15 1.48 -11.48
N VAL A 16 -13.30 1.10 -12.04
CA VAL A 16 -13.45 -0.08 -12.90
C VAL A 16 -13.26 0.32 -14.36
N PHE A 17 -12.13 0.00 -14.96
CA PHE A 17 -11.91 0.16 -16.38
C PHE A 17 -12.55 -1.01 -17.16
N ARG A 18 -13.55 -0.72 -17.99
CA ARG A 18 -14.23 -1.71 -18.84
C ARG A 18 -13.47 -2.05 -20.12
N SER A 19 -12.49 -1.21 -20.46
CA SER A 19 -11.60 -1.34 -21.62
C SER A 19 -10.16 -1.06 -21.22
N LYS A 20 -9.27 -0.94 -22.20
CA LYS A 20 -7.88 -0.50 -21.98
C LYS A 20 -7.85 0.86 -21.26
N ILE A 21 -6.95 1.02 -20.29
CA ILE A 21 -6.79 2.27 -19.54
C ILE A 21 -6.45 3.40 -20.53
N PRO A 22 -7.21 4.52 -20.52
CA PRO A 22 -7.05 5.61 -21.47
C PRO A 22 -5.94 6.57 -21.01
N TYR A 23 -4.68 6.13 -21.11
CA TYR A 23 -3.53 6.99 -20.81
C TYR A 23 -3.48 8.19 -21.74
N ASN A 24 -3.29 9.39 -21.18
CA ASN A 24 -3.19 10.64 -21.90
C ASN A 24 -2.35 11.64 -21.08
N THR A 25 -1.29 12.21 -21.65
CA THR A 25 -0.42 13.18 -20.98
C THR A 25 -1.14 14.44 -20.51
N ASP A 26 -2.22 14.82 -21.21
CA ASP A 26 -3.07 15.97 -20.88
C ASP A 26 -4.36 15.55 -20.16
N GLY A 27 -4.40 14.33 -19.63
CA GLY A 27 -5.55 13.76 -18.94
C GLY A 27 -5.96 14.55 -17.71
N ASN A 28 -7.26 14.52 -17.43
CA ASN A 28 -7.89 15.27 -16.33
C ASN A 28 -7.79 14.58 -14.95
N PHE A 29 -7.38 13.31 -14.92
CA PHE A 29 -7.18 12.53 -13.69
C PHE A 29 -5.80 11.86 -13.67
N ASN A 30 -5.41 11.48 -12.46
CA ASN A 30 -4.20 10.74 -12.18
C ASN A 30 -4.56 9.31 -11.77
N LEU A 31 -3.86 8.32 -12.33
CA LEU A 31 -3.96 6.93 -11.94
C LEU A 31 -2.71 6.53 -11.18
N LEU A 32 -2.87 6.14 -9.93
CA LEU A 32 -1.78 5.63 -9.12
C LEU A 32 -1.42 4.20 -9.55
N ASN A 33 -0.14 3.99 -9.84
CA ASN A 33 0.40 2.66 -10.10
C ASN A 33 0.66 1.94 -8.77
N MET A 34 -0.21 0.98 -8.43
CA MET A 34 -0.07 0.19 -7.19
C MET A 34 1.16 -0.72 -7.16
N GLU A 35 1.86 -0.92 -8.26
CA GLU A 35 3.14 -1.65 -8.27
C GLU A 35 4.26 -0.83 -7.62
N ALA A 36 4.18 0.51 -7.67
CA ALA A 36 5.09 1.40 -6.97
C ALA A 36 4.94 1.31 -5.44
N ILE A 37 3.78 0.85 -4.94
CA ILE A 37 3.54 0.68 -3.50
C ILE A 37 3.90 -0.75 -3.10
N SER A 38 5.15 -0.98 -2.76
CA SER A 38 5.67 -2.31 -2.40
C SER A 38 5.68 -2.59 -0.89
N THR A 39 5.66 -1.57 -0.05
CA THR A 39 5.81 -1.68 1.41
C THR A 39 4.58 -1.16 2.14
N ALA A 40 4.21 -1.86 3.23
CA ALA A 40 3.19 -1.38 4.17
C ALA A 40 3.66 -0.10 4.90
N GLY A 41 2.71 0.66 5.42
CA GLY A 41 2.97 1.84 6.25
C GLY A 41 2.48 3.14 5.62
N ILE A 42 3.02 4.27 6.09
CA ILE A 42 2.69 5.60 5.57
C ILE A 42 3.49 5.85 4.29
N VAL A 43 2.84 6.36 3.25
CA VAL A 43 3.48 6.64 1.96
C VAL A 43 3.15 8.05 1.47
N HIS A 44 4.15 8.69 0.88
CA HIS A 44 4.01 9.91 0.11
C HIS A 44 3.97 9.52 -1.38
N ILE A 45 2.94 9.95 -2.09
CA ILE A 45 2.80 9.68 -3.52
C ILE A 45 3.29 10.91 -4.30
N SER A 46 4.30 10.69 -5.11
CA SER A 46 4.88 11.70 -5.99
C SER A 46 4.22 11.67 -7.39
N GLU A 47 4.54 12.66 -8.23
CA GLU A 47 4.08 12.66 -9.61
C GLU A 47 4.69 11.53 -10.46
N GLU A 48 5.83 10.97 -10.04
CA GLU A 48 6.49 9.83 -10.72
C GLU A 48 5.73 8.52 -10.53
N ASP A 49 4.96 8.41 -9.44
CA ASP A 49 4.17 7.23 -9.10
C ASP A 49 2.83 7.17 -9.81
N ILE A 50 2.47 8.23 -10.52
CA ILE A 50 1.18 8.38 -11.18
C ILE A 50 1.31 8.46 -12.70
N LYS A 51 0.23 8.07 -13.40
CA LYS A 51 0.09 8.28 -14.84
C LYS A 51 -1.19 9.04 -15.10
N LYS A 52 -1.13 10.05 -15.98
CA LYS A 52 -2.31 10.79 -16.38
C LYS A 52 -3.23 9.96 -17.26
N ILE A 53 -4.51 10.09 -17.02
CA ILE A 53 -5.58 9.40 -17.74
C ILE A 53 -6.72 10.36 -18.07
N GLN A 54 -7.45 10.07 -19.15
CA GLN A 54 -8.65 10.81 -19.51
C GLN A 54 -9.90 10.03 -19.08
N LEU A 55 -10.67 10.58 -18.14
CA LEU A 55 -11.94 10.01 -17.69
C LEU A 55 -13.06 11.04 -17.77
N ASN A 56 -14.27 10.57 -18.09
CA ASN A 56 -15.46 11.42 -18.19
C ASN A 56 -16.41 11.21 -16.98
N ASP A 57 -16.35 10.05 -16.32
CA ASP A 57 -17.23 9.66 -15.23
C ASP A 57 -16.46 8.96 -14.11
N ILE A 58 -15.89 9.73 -13.23
CA ILE A 58 -15.35 9.21 -11.97
C ILE A 58 -16.24 9.66 -10.83
N LYS A 59 -16.52 8.77 -9.91
CA LYS A 59 -17.28 9.14 -8.72
C LYS A 59 -16.39 9.89 -7.74
N PRO A 60 -16.90 10.95 -7.08
CA PRO A 60 -16.10 11.72 -6.13
C PRO A 60 -15.47 10.88 -5.02
N GLU A 61 -16.15 9.82 -4.57
CA GLU A 61 -15.65 8.89 -3.57
C GLU A 61 -14.46 8.06 -4.05
N GLU A 62 -14.27 7.86 -5.37
CA GLU A 62 -13.15 7.14 -5.97
C GLU A 62 -11.86 7.99 -6.02
N ILE A 63 -11.93 9.28 -5.67
CA ILE A 63 -10.78 10.16 -5.53
C ILE A 63 -10.13 9.92 -4.17
N ILE A 64 -8.84 9.63 -4.20
CA ILE A 64 -8.03 9.40 -3.00
C ILE A 64 -7.71 10.73 -2.32
N MET A 65 -7.78 10.74 -1.01
CA MET A 65 -7.45 11.89 -0.18
C MET A 65 -6.37 11.52 0.85
N PRO A 66 -5.58 12.48 1.34
CA PRO A 66 -4.74 12.28 2.51
C PRO A 66 -5.57 11.72 3.69
N GLY A 67 -5.02 10.73 4.39
CA GLY A 67 -5.72 10.00 5.45
C GLY A 67 -6.50 8.76 4.96
N ASP A 68 -6.65 8.55 3.65
CA ASP A 68 -7.20 7.31 3.12
C ASP A 68 -6.18 6.17 3.23
N ILE A 69 -6.67 4.96 3.44
CA ILE A 69 -5.87 3.75 3.40
C ILE A 69 -6.15 3.04 2.06
N LEU A 70 -5.12 2.79 1.29
CA LEU A 70 -5.21 1.97 0.08
C LEU A 70 -4.89 0.52 0.42
N PHE A 71 -5.81 -0.37 0.07
CA PHE A 71 -5.66 -1.81 0.29
C PHE A 71 -5.55 -2.53 -1.04
N LYS A 72 -4.41 -3.19 -1.28
CA LYS A 72 -4.18 -4.02 -2.47
C LYS A 72 -5.00 -5.30 -2.36
N ALA A 73 -6.14 -5.34 -3.03
CA ALA A 73 -7.10 -6.43 -2.96
C ALA A 73 -6.67 -7.66 -3.76
N LYS A 74 -5.93 -7.47 -4.87
CA LYS A 74 -5.46 -8.52 -5.77
C LYS A 74 -3.95 -8.64 -5.73
N GLY A 75 -3.44 -9.85 -5.67
CA GLY A 75 -2.00 -10.14 -5.71
C GLY A 75 -1.59 -11.18 -4.66
N LEU A 76 -0.32 -11.58 -4.71
CA LEU A 76 0.26 -12.55 -3.77
C LEU A 76 0.34 -11.99 -2.33
N ASN A 77 0.47 -10.68 -2.20
CA ASN A 77 0.58 -9.99 -0.92
C ASN A 77 -0.48 -8.89 -0.84
N ASN A 78 -1.51 -9.12 -0.05
CA ASN A 78 -2.43 -8.05 0.32
C ASN A 78 -1.70 -7.10 1.27
N THR A 79 -1.63 -5.82 0.90
CA THR A 79 -0.92 -4.79 1.66
C THR A 79 -1.81 -3.57 1.79
N ALA A 80 -1.84 -2.99 2.97
CA ALA A 80 -2.46 -1.70 3.27
C ALA A 80 -1.39 -0.62 3.39
N VAL A 81 -1.64 0.55 2.81
CA VAL A 81 -0.79 1.73 2.96
C VAL A 81 -1.64 2.94 3.31
N LEU A 82 -1.18 3.77 4.23
CA LEU A 82 -1.81 5.03 4.59
C LEU A 82 -1.23 6.14 3.71
N ILE A 83 -2.10 6.90 3.08
CA ILE A 83 -1.72 8.03 2.22
C ILE A 83 -1.56 9.27 3.07
N ASP A 84 -0.33 9.77 3.17
CA ASP A 84 -0.03 11.05 3.83
C ASP A 84 -0.18 12.22 2.86
N SER A 85 0.35 12.08 1.65
CA SER A 85 0.20 13.09 0.60
C SER A 85 0.01 12.44 -0.78
N ILE A 86 -0.76 13.09 -1.64
CA ILE A 86 -1.07 12.60 -2.98
C ILE A 86 -1.42 13.79 -3.90
N PRO A 87 -1.01 13.77 -5.18
CA PRO A 87 -1.47 14.74 -6.16
C PRO A 87 -3.00 14.75 -6.29
N PRO A 88 -3.63 15.92 -6.54
CA PRO A 88 -5.07 16.02 -6.64
C PRO A 88 -5.63 15.17 -7.80
N ASN A 89 -6.92 14.85 -7.75
CA ASN A 89 -7.62 14.06 -8.77
C ASN A 89 -6.96 12.71 -9.04
N THR A 90 -6.39 12.08 -8.01
CA THR A 90 -5.79 10.75 -8.13
C THR A 90 -6.77 9.67 -7.73
N THR A 91 -6.80 8.58 -8.51
CA THR A 91 -7.58 7.37 -8.26
C THR A 91 -6.72 6.12 -8.41
N VAL A 92 -7.29 4.96 -8.10
CA VAL A 92 -6.69 3.64 -8.30
C VAL A 92 -7.62 2.74 -9.12
N THR A 93 -7.07 1.67 -9.66
CA THR A 93 -7.88 0.62 -10.33
C THR A 93 -8.67 -0.21 -9.32
N ALA A 94 -9.70 -0.93 -9.79
CA ALA A 94 -10.51 -1.86 -8.99
C ALA A 94 -9.73 -3.07 -8.41
N SER A 95 -8.43 -3.17 -8.64
CA SER A 95 -7.55 -4.11 -7.93
C SER A 95 -7.23 -3.66 -6.51
N CYS A 96 -7.65 -2.44 -6.15
CA CYS A 96 -7.44 -1.84 -4.83
C CYS A 96 -8.76 -1.35 -4.26
N HIS A 97 -8.83 -1.31 -2.93
CA HIS A 97 -9.88 -0.63 -2.20
C HIS A 97 -9.33 0.63 -1.54
N ILE A 98 -10.12 1.69 -1.56
CA ILE A 98 -9.88 2.92 -0.81
C ILE A 98 -10.69 2.77 0.48
N ILE A 99 -10.02 2.86 1.62
CA ILE A 99 -10.64 2.69 2.93
C ILE A 99 -10.52 4.02 3.66
N ARG A 100 -11.66 4.59 4.02
CA ARG A 100 -11.76 5.86 4.72
C ARG A 100 -12.28 5.61 6.12
N VAL A 101 -11.45 5.85 7.14
CA VAL A 101 -11.84 5.69 8.54
C VAL A 101 -12.78 6.83 8.91
N VAL A 102 -13.97 6.51 9.45
CA VAL A 102 -15.00 7.48 9.81
C VAL A 102 -15.27 7.55 11.32
N ASP A 103 -14.93 6.50 12.07
CA ASP A 103 -15.07 6.50 13.54
C ASP A 103 -13.84 7.13 14.19
N LYS A 104 -14.06 8.22 14.94
CA LYS A 104 -13.02 9.00 15.64
C LYS A 104 -12.29 8.25 16.77
N ASN A 105 -12.81 7.10 17.18
CA ASN A 105 -12.15 6.23 18.16
C ASN A 105 -11.02 5.40 17.56
N PHE A 106 -10.86 5.41 16.23
CA PHE A 106 -9.84 4.68 15.50
C PHE A 106 -8.93 5.65 14.74
N LEU A 107 -7.63 5.55 14.95
CA LEU A 107 -6.63 6.27 14.16
C LEU A 107 -6.41 5.55 12.82
N PRO A 108 -6.38 6.26 11.68
CA PRO A 108 -6.10 5.64 10.37
C PRO A 108 -4.79 4.85 10.35
N GLU A 109 -3.77 5.35 11.05
CA GLU A 109 -2.46 4.69 11.20
C GLU A 109 -2.60 3.32 11.87
N TYR A 110 -3.36 3.24 12.96
CA TYR A 110 -3.64 1.98 13.66
C TYR A 110 -4.44 1.02 12.79
N VAL A 111 -5.45 1.52 12.08
CA VAL A 111 -6.26 0.71 11.15
C VAL A 111 -5.38 0.15 10.03
N CYS A 112 -4.48 0.96 9.48
CA CYS A 112 -3.50 0.52 8.48
C CYS A 112 -2.60 -0.59 9.02
N SER A 113 -2.07 -0.40 10.23
CA SER A 113 -1.27 -1.40 10.96
C SER A 113 -2.03 -2.70 11.16
N TRP A 114 -3.28 -2.60 11.63
CA TRP A 114 -4.13 -3.78 11.84
C TRP A 114 -4.37 -4.57 10.54
N LEU A 115 -4.65 -3.90 9.42
CA LEU A 115 -4.84 -4.53 8.12
C LEU A 115 -3.61 -5.31 7.64
N ASN A 116 -2.42 -4.90 8.04
CA ASN A 116 -1.16 -5.59 7.73
C ASN A 116 -0.79 -6.68 8.74
N SER A 117 -1.52 -6.80 9.85
CA SER A 117 -1.25 -7.76 10.92
C SER A 117 -1.45 -9.21 10.48
N ALA A 118 -0.82 -10.14 11.20
CA ALA A 118 -1.03 -11.56 10.99
C ALA A 118 -2.50 -11.98 11.21
N ALA A 119 -3.21 -11.34 12.15
CA ALA A 119 -4.62 -11.60 12.43
C ALA A 119 -5.51 -11.26 11.22
N ALA A 120 -5.32 -10.07 10.61
CA ALA A 120 -6.04 -9.66 9.41
C ALA A 120 -5.69 -10.55 8.22
N LYS A 121 -4.41 -10.87 8.01
CA LYS A 121 -3.97 -11.79 6.94
C LYS A 121 -4.56 -13.17 7.07
N ASN A 122 -4.65 -13.71 8.28
CA ASN A 122 -5.32 -14.99 8.54
C ASN A 122 -6.82 -14.92 8.23
N HIS A 123 -7.50 -13.81 8.55
CA HIS A 123 -8.90 -13.60 8.19
C HIS A 123 -9.06 -13.58 6.66
N PHE A 124 -8.21 -12.85 5.93
CA PHE A 124 -8.25 -12.80 4.47
C PHE A 124 -8.02 -14.17 3.84
N SER A 125 -7.04 -14.92 4.32
CA SER A 125 -6.74 -16.27 3.81
C SER A 125 -7.89 -17.26 4.00
N LYS A 126 -8.62 -17.17 5.11
CA LYS A 126 -9.78 -18.04 5.40
C LYS A 126 -11.02 -17.68 4.56
N ASN A 127 -11.18 -16.39 4.22
CA ASN A 127 -12.37 -15.84 3.55
C ASN A 127 -12.12 -15.44 2.09
N ALA A 128 -10.88 -15.44 1.61
CA ALA A 128 -10.59 -15.41 0.19
C ALA A 128 -11.08 -16.73 -0.39
N GLY A 129 -12.04 -16.70 -1.31
CA GLY A 129 -12.60 -17.90 -1.93
C GLY A 129 -11.49 -18.86 -2.32
N GLN A 130 -11.67 -20.15 -2.03
CA GLN A 130 -10.69 -21.20 -2.28
C GLN A 130 -10.26 -21.15 -3.74
N ALA A 131 -9.12 -20.53 -3.97
CA ALA A 131 -8.46 -20.58 -5.24
C ALA A 131 -7.74 -21.92 -5.32
N THR A 132 -8.27 -22.82 -6.10
CA THR A 132 -7.59 -24.05 -6.49
C THR A 132 -6.23 -23.70 -7.10
N GLY A 133 -5.17 -23.98 -6.37
CA GLY A 133 -3.76 -23.96 -6.73
C GLY A 133 -3.35 -22.94 -7.81
N LEU A 134 -2.68 -21.85 -7.49
CA LEU A 134 -2.15 -20.76 -8.34
C LEU A 134 -3.04 -19.51 -8.50
N THR A 135 -4.18 -19.40 -7.87
CA THR A 135 -5.03 -18.22 -8.05
C THR A 135 -4.64 -17.11 -7.08
N ILE A 136 -4.43 -15.93 -7.63
CA ILE A 136 -4.18 -14.68 -6.94
C ILE A 136 -5.28 -14.45 -5.90
N ALA A 137 -4.93 -14.39 -4.61
CA ALA A 137 -5.88 -14.09 -3.55
C ALA A 137 -6.58 -12.75 -3.85
N ASN A 138 -7.91 -12.78 -3.90
CA ASN A 138 -8.71 -11.58 -4.10
C ASN A 138 -9.53 -11.33 -2.84
N VAL A 139 -9.14 -10.30 -2.07
CA VAL A 139 -9.89 -9.86 -0.89
C VAL A 139 -11.02 -8.96 -1.34
N SER A 140 -12.24 -9.46 -1.29
CA SER A 140 -13.43 -8.70 -1.66
C SER A 140 -13.77 -7.61 -0.63
N LYS A 141 -14.58 -6.62 -1.04
CA LYS A 141 -15.13 -5.62 -0.13
C LYS A 141 -15.87 -6.30 1.03
N ALA A 142 -16.68 -7.33 0.77
CA ALA A 142 -17.41 -8.07 1.80
C ALA A 142 -16.46 -8.75 2.80
N THR A 143 -15.31 -9.27 2.34
CA THR A 143 -14.28 -9.85 3.20
C THR A 143 -13.66 -8.78 4.13
N LEU A 144 -13.40 -7.58 3.61
CA LEU A 144 -12.93 -6.46 4.45
C LEU A 144 -14.00 -6.02 5.45
N GLU A 145 -15.26 -5.90 5.03
CA GLU A 145 -16.38 -5.50 5.88
C GLU A 145 -16.61 -6.44 7.05
N SER A 146 -16.32 -7.74 6.87
CA SER A 146 -16.46 -8.76 7.90
C SER A 146 -15.27 -8.85 8.86
N LEU A 147 -14.14 -8.18 8.54
CA LEU A 147 -12.98 -8.16 9.42
C LEU A 147 -13.33 -7.51 10.76
N GLU A 148 -12.83 -8.08 11.82
CA GLU A 148 -12.96 -7.55 13.17
C GLU A 148 -11.69 -6.81 13.59
N ILE A 149 -11.85 -5.65 14.24
CA ILE A 149 -10.75 -4.84 14.76
C ILE A 149 -10.97 -4.56 16.24
N PRO A 150 -9.98 -4.77 17.12
CA PRO A 150 -10.11 -4.45 18.52
C PRO A 150 -10.03 -2.93 18.75
N LEU A 151 -10.96 -2.39 19.55
CA LEU A 151 -10.85 -1.05 20.07
C LEU A 151 -9.92 -1.05 21.28
N ILE A 152 -8.80 -0.35 21.15
CA ILE A 152 -7.84 -0.10 22.22
C ILE A 152 -7.74 1.41 22.46
N PRO A 153 -7.25 1.86 23.64
CA PRO A 153 -7.09 3.30 23.91
C PRO A 153 -6.27 4.01 22.83
N LEU A 154 -6.64 5.23 22.45
CA LEU A 154 -5.96 6.01 21.41
C LEU A 154 -4.45 6.13 21.63
N LYS A 155 -4.02 6.25 22.90
CA LYS A 155 -2.59 6.25 23.26
C LYS A 155 -1.88 4.97 22.79
N ASN A 156 -2.53 3.82 22.94
CA ASN A 156 -1.95 2.54 22.54
C ASN A 156 -1.98 2.37 21.00
N GLN A 157 -3.03 2.87 20.35
CA GLN A 157 -3.10 2.91 18.89
C GLN A 157 -1.92 3.70 18.31
N LYS A 158 -1.68 4.90 18.86
CA LYS A 158 -0.56 5.74 18.46
C LYS A 158 0.79 5.05 18.68
N LEU A 159 1.00 4.42 19.82
CA LEU A 159 2.23 3.70 20.13
C LEU A 159 2.49 2.56 19.12
N ILE A 160 1.45 1.78 18.76
CA ILE A 160 1.58 0.71 17.76
C ILE A 160 2.04 1.30 16.42
N SER A 161 1.41 2.37 15.98
CA SER A 161 1.74 3.03 14.71
C SER A 161 3.17 3.59 14.70
N GLU A 162 3.61 4.19 15.80
CA GLU A 162 4.97 4.71 15.95
C GLU A 162 6.02 3.58 15.91
N ILE A 163 5.75 2.46 16.57
CA ILE A 163 6.64 1.28 16.53
C ILE A 163 6.76 0.73 15.11
N GLU A 164 5.66 0.61 14.39
CA GLU A 164 5.69 0.10 13.01
C GLU A 164 6.43 1.05 12.06
N GLU A 165 6.22 2.37 12.19
CA GLU A 165 6.92 3.34 11.37
C GLU A 165 8.43 3.33 11.66
N CYS A 166 8.85 3.27 12.92
CA CYS A 166 10.26 3.11 13.29
C CYS A 166 10.86 1.81 12.70
N SER A 167 10.14 0.69 12.81
CA SER A 167 10.60 -0.60 12.27
C SER A 167 10.74 -0.58 10.74
N LYS A 168 9.84 0.13 10.05
CA LYS A 168 9.92 0.35 8.60
C LYS A 168 11.18 1.15 8.23
N GLN A 169 11.41 2.28 8.91
CA GLN A 169 12.57 3.14 8.67
C GLN A 169 13.88 2.39 8.94
N GLU A 170 13.95 1.61 10.02
CA GLU A 170 15.10 0.75 10.32
C GLU A 170 15.38 -0.23 9.19
N LYS A 171 14.36 -0.94 8.70
CA LYS A 171 14.49 -1.87 7.59
C LYS A 171 14.99 -1.19 6.32
N GLU A 172 14.46 -0.03 5.97
CA GLU A 172 14.89 0.73 4.79
C GLU A 172 16.35 1.17 4.90
N LEU A 173 16.79 1.61 6.08
CA LEU A 173 18.19 1.98 6.32
C LEU A 173 19.12 0.77 6.21
N LEU A 174 18.72 -0.39 6.77
CA LEU A 174 19.52 -1.61 6.67
C LEU A 174 19.67 -2.08 5.23
N LEU A 175 18.62 -1.98 4.40
CA LEU A 175 18.69 -2.31 2.98
C LEU A 175 19.65 -1.37 2.24
N LYS A 176 19.59 -0.05 2.49
CA LYS A 176 20.50 0.93 1.91
C LYS A 176 21.97 0.67 2.32
N ILE A 177 22.19 0.26 3.56
CA ILE A 177 23.53 -0.12 4.05
C ILE A 177 24.04 -1.36 3.30
N ALA A 178 23.19 -2.38 3.13
CA ALA A 178 23.55 -3.59 2.41
C ALA A 178 23.93 -3.31 0.95
N GLU A 179 23.13 -2.52 0.24
CA GLU A 179 23.41 -2.09 -1.14
C GLU A 179 24.75 -1.32 -1.26
N LYS A 180 24.98 -0.34 -0.37
CA LYS A 180 26.23 0.42 -0.37
C LYS A 180 27.46 -0.45 -0.09
N LYS A 181 27.33 -1.43 0.81
CA LYS A 181 28.40 -2.41 1.07
C LYS A 181 28.71 -3.25 -0.16
N GLU A 182 27.69 -3.70 -0.86
CA GLU A 182 27.87 -4.48 -2.11
C GLU A 182 28.57 -3.64 -3.19
N MET A 183 28.14 -2.38 -3.38
CA MET A 183 28.77 -1.46 -4.32
C MET A 183 30.25 -1.21 -3.95
N LEU A 184 30.55 -1.01 -2.67
CA LEU A 184 31.94 -0.81 -2.19
C LEU A 184 32.81 -2.05 -2.46
N ASN A 185 32.29 -3.24 -2.16
CA ASN A 185 33.01 -4.49 -2.40
C ASN A 185 33.32 -4.67 -3.88
N ARG A 186 32.34 -4.40 -4.77
CA ARG A 186 32.55 -4.45 -6.24
C ARG A 186 33.66 -3.46 -6.66
N ALA A 187 33.59 -2.22 -6.18
CA ALA A 187 34.61 -1.21 -6.53
C ALA A 187 36.02 -1.59 -6.07
N ILE A 188 36.16 -2.21 -4.88
CA ILE A 188 37.42 -2.72 -4.38
C ILE A 188 37.96 -3.84 -5.29
N ILE A 189 37.10 -4.82 -5.63
CA ILE A 189 37.48 -5.93 -6.51
C ILE A 189 37.92 -5.41 -7.88
N GLU A 190 37.15 -4.51 -8.49
CA GLU A 190 37.50 -3.90 -9.78
C GLU A 190 38.87 -3.16 -9.75
N LYS A 191 39.11 -2.41 -8.67
CA LYS A 191 40.38 -1.70 -8.48
C LYS A 191 41.56 -2.67 -8.41
N GLU A 192 41.43 -3.76 -7.66
CA GLU A 192 42.48 -4.77 -7.55
C GLU A 192 42.72 -5.49 -8.90
N LEU A 193 41.68 -5.83 -9.61
CA LEU A 193 41.80 -6.44 -10.95
C LEU A 193 42.47 -5.53 -11.98
N GLN A 194 42.16 -4.22 -11.96
CA GLN A 194 42.83 -3.24 -12.82
C GLN A 194 44.30 -3.02 -12.45
N GLY A 195 44.66 -3.15 -11.16
CA GLY A 195 46.05 -3.05 -10.68
C GLY A 195 46.92 -4.21 -11.15
N VAL A 196 46.34 -5.38 -11.36
CA VAL A 196 47.03 -6.56 -11.92
C VAL A 196 47.34 -6.38 -13.41
N ASN A 197 46.39 -5.83 -14.20
CA ASN A 197 46.57 -5.61 -15.65
C ASN A 197 47.57 -4.54 -16.02
N LYS A 198 48.07 -3.71 -15.09
CA LYS A 198 49.12 -2.70 -15.32
C LYS A 198 50.53 -3.21 -15.04
N LYS A 199 50.69 -4.45 -14.58
CA LYS A 199 51.98 -5.04 -14.23
C LYS A 199 52.53 -6.04 -15.27
N TYR A 200 51.83 -6.19 -16.40
CA TYR A 200 52.27 -7.01 -17.54
C TYR A 200 52.31 -6.13 -18.83
#